data_e66a50e3f18250d2eb6d772de1794d6b
#
_entry.id   e66a50e3f18250d2eb6d772de1794d6b
#
_cell.length_a   1.000
_cell.length_b   1.000
_cell.length_c   1.000
_cell.angle_alpha   90.00
_cell.angle_beta   90.00
_cell.angle_gamma   90.00
#
_symmetry.space_group_name_H-M   'P 1'
#
loop_
_entity.id
_entity.type
_entity.pdbx_description
1 polymer ?
#
loop_
_entity_poly.entity_id
_entity_poly.type
_entity_poly.pdbx_seq_one_letter_code
_entity_poly.pdbx_strand_id
1 'polypeptide(L)'
;ERVLPLEDRDCATVVERAFKKRGVDVFTGVQLEKAEVHKQGVHLTFKDSKGVTHQLDVEKVLSAVGRAPNTEDLGLDRGGVITERGFIVVDEHLRTNVKGIYAIGDCAGHQLLAHKAAHEGIVCVERIAGQGHGGIDYRNVPNCTYCQPEVASVGVTEEQAKEAGMDFQVGKFPWAGIGRAVAAGHVDGFIKVIRDRRY
;
A
#
# COMPACT_ATOMS: atom_id res chain seq x y z
N GLU A 1 -6.65 -12.08 -2.00
CA GLU A 1 -6.29 -12.34 -3.37
C GLU A 1 -7.22 -11.59 -4.30
N ARG A 2 -6.98 -10.30 -4.37
CA ARG A 2 -7.74 -9.30 -5.10
C ARG A 2 -6.80 -8.18 -5.54
N VAL A 3 -7.23 -7.32 -6.43
CA VAL A 3 -6.54 -6.05 -6.68
C VAL A 3 -6.51 -5.24 -5.38
N LEU A 4 -5.44 -4.49 -5.14
CA LEU A 4 -5.27 -3.70 -3.92
C LEU A 4 -5.50 -4.52 -2.63
N PRO A 5 -4.70 -5.54 -2.35
CA PRO A 5 -4.96 -6.50 -1.27
C PRO A 5 -4.98 -5.90 0.13
N LEU A 6 -4.33 -4.73 0.32
CA LEU A 6 -4.27 -4.02 1.60
C LEU A 6 -5.46 -3.06 1.82
N GLU A 7 -6.21 -2.74 0.75
CA GLU A 7 -7.36 -1.86 0.82
C GLU A 7 -8.65 -2.62 1.20
N ASP A 8 -9.64 -1.88 1.65
CA ASP A 8 -10.97 -2.43 1.92
C ASP A 8 -11.53 -3.14 0.67
N ARG A 9 -12.19 -4.26 0.86
CA ARG A 9 -12.74 -5.11 -0.21
C ARG A 9 -13.66 -4.35 -1.16
N ASP A 10 -14.46 -3.43 -0.63
CA ASP A 10 -15.37 -2.63 -1.44
C ASP A 10 -14.60 -1.73 -2.41
N CYS A 11 -13.48 -1.13 -1.95
CA CYS A 11 -12.59 -0.32 -2.78
C CYS A 11 -11.95 -1.16 -3.89
N ALA A 12 -11.39 -2.30 -3.54
CA ALA A 12 -10.81 -3.25 -4.51
C ALA A 12 -11.82 -3.65 -5.59
N THR A 13 -13.07 -3.92 -5.19
CA THR A 13 -14.15 -4.31 -6.10
C THR A 13 -14.49 -3.20 -7.10
N VAL A 14 -14.51 -1.95 -6.67
CA VAL A 14 -14.77 -0.81 -7.58
C VAL A 14 -13.65 -0.68 -8.62
N VAL A 15 -12.40 -0.75 -8.18
CA VAL A 15 -11.24 -0.65 -9.10
C VAL A 15 -11.22 -1.79 -10.10
N GLU A 16 -11.44 -3.02 -9.65
CA GLU A 16 -11.49 -4.19 -10.53
C GLU A 16 -12.59 -4.07 -11.60
N ARG A 17 -13.80 -3.65 -11.19
CA ARG A 17 -14.91 -3.42 -12.13
C ARG A 17 -14.58 -2.31 -13.14
N ALA A 18 -13.95 -1.24 -12.69
CA ALA A 18 -13.56 -0.13 -13.57
C ALA A 18 -12.50 -0.57 -14.60
N PHE A 19 -11.56 -1.42 -14.21
CA PHE A 19 -10.56 -1.97 -15.13
C PHE A 19 -11.20 -2.90 -16.16
N LYS A 20 -12.06 -3.81 -15.73
CA LYS A 20 -12.81 -4.71 -16.63
C LYS A 20 -13.69 -3.93 -17.62
N LYS A 21 -14.37 -2.88 -17.16
CA LYS A 21 -15.19 -2.00 -18.02
C LYS A 21 -14.37 -1.32 -19.12
N ARG A 22 -13.08 -1.08 -18.87
CA ARG A 22 -12.14 -0.52 -19.86
C ARG A 22 -11.47 -1.57 -20.74
N GLY A 23 -11.85 -2.84 -20.63
CA GLY A 23 -11.29 -3.93 -21.43
C GLY A 23 -9.94 -4.44 -20.90
N VAL A 24 -9.60 -4.16 -19.64
CA VAL A 24 -8.40 -4.70 -19.00
C VAL A 24 -8.72 -6.06 -18.40
N ASP A 25 -8.02 -7.10 -18.83
CA ASP A 25 -8.09 -8.41 -18.20
C ASP A 25 -7.37 -8.38 -16.84
N VAL A 26 -8.05 -8.86 -15.82
CA VAL A 26 -7.54 -8.86 -14.45
C VAL A 26 -7.45 -10.29 -13.93
N PHE A 27 -6.25 -10.74 -13.66
CA PHE A 27 -5.96 -12.01 -13.05
C PHE A 27 -5.39 -11.81 -11.66
N THR A 28 -6.02 -12.40 -10.64
CA THR A 28 -5.58 -12.29 -9.24
C THR A 28 -5.18 -13.66 -8.69
N GLY A 29 -4.30 -13.68 -7.69
CA GLY A 29 -3.79 -14.92 -7.12
C GLY A 29 -2.97 -15.76 -8.11
N VAL A 30 -2.35 -15.12 -9.10
CA VAL A 30 -1.56 -15.78 -10.13
C VAL A 30 -0.14 -16.05 -9.69
N GLN A 31 0.44 -17.10 -10.23
CA GLN A 31 1.86 -17.40 -10.13
C GLN A 31 2.50 -17.33 -11.52
N LEU A 32 3.36 -16.33 -11.72
CA LEU A 32 4.16 -16.24 -12.93
C LEU A 32 5.20 -17.39 -12.95
N GLU A 33 5.15 -18.22 -13.98
CA GLU A 33 6.08 -19.33 -14.15
C GLU A 33 7.23 -18.99 -15.10
N LYS A 34 6.92 -18.25 -16.17
CA LYS A 34 7.91 -17.95 -17.21
C LYS A 34 7.61 -16.62 -17.89
N ALA A 35 8.67 -15.90 -18.24
CA ALA A 35 8.64 -14.74 -19.12
C ALA A 35 9.79 -14.86 -20.13
N GLU A 36 9.48 -14.99 -21.41
CA GLU A 36 10.45 -15.15 -22.49
C GLU A 36 10.41 -13.95 -23.41
N VAL A 37 11.53 -13.23 -23.45
CA VAL A 37 11.68 -12.07 -24.33
C VAL A 37 12.05 -12.55 -25.74
N HIS A 38 11.35 -12.06 -26.75
CA HIS A 38 11.65 -12.30 -28.16
C HIS A 38 11.61 -10.98 -28.96
N LYS A 39 11.91 -11.04 -30.26
CA LYS A 39 12.06 -9.83 -31.08
C LYS A 39 10.81 -8.94 -31.15
N GLN A 40 9.63 -9.52 -30.98
CA GLN A 40 8.34 -8.83 -31.14
C GLN A 40 7.61 -8.56 -29.82
N GLY A 41 8.15 -9.00 -28.69
CA GLY A 41 7.51 -8.83 -27.40
C GLY A 41 7.96 -9.83 -26.33
N VAL A 42 7.03 -10.21 -25.48
CA VAL A 42 7.26 -11.14 -24.37
C VAL A 42 6.15 -12.17 -24.32
N HIS A 43 6.54 -13.45 -24.29
CA HIS A 43 5.63 -14.56 -24.01
C HIS A 43 5.60 -14.84 -22.51
N LEU A 44 4.41 -14.80 -21.92
CA LEU A 44 4.19 -15.06 -20.50
C LEU A 44 3.46 -16.40 -20.31
N THR A 45 3.91 -17.19 -19.35
CA THR A 45 3.19 -18.36 -18.84
C THR A 45 2.96 -18.20 -17.36
N PHE A 46 1.71 -18.28 -16.93
CA PHE A 46 1.33 -18.17 -15.52
C PHE A 46 0.19 -19.11 -15.16
N LYS A 47 0.09 -19.46 -13.89
CA LYS A 47 -1.04 -20.21 -13.33
C LYS A 47 -1.97 -19.30 -12.55
N ASP A 48 -3.27 -19.52 -12.72
CA ASP A 48 -4.27 -18.86 -11.89
C ASP A 48 -4.45 -19.57 -10.54
N SER A 49 -5.30 -19.00 -9.68
CA SER A 49 -5.59 -19.55 -8.35
C SER A 49 -6.24 -20.95 -8.36
N LYS A 50 -6.71 -21.42 -9.53
CA LYS A 50 -7.29 -22.75 -9.72
C LYS A 50 -6.28 -23.75 -10.31
N GLY A 51 -5.04 -23.31 -10.55
CA GLY A 51 -3.98 -24.12 -11.16
C GLY A 51 -4.08 -24.24 -12.67
N VAL A 52 -4.94 -23.47 -13.33
CA VAL A 52 -5.04 -23.45 -14.80
C VAL A 52 -3.89 -22.61 -15.35
N THR A 53 -3.17 -23.21 -16.32
CA THR A 53 -2.08 -22.51 -17.02
C THR A 53 -2.64 -21.61 -18.10
N HIS A 54 -2.21 -20.36 -18.09
CA HIS A 54 -2.51 -19.34 -19.09
C HIS A 54 -1.23 -18.94 -19.83
N GLN A 55 -1.38 -18.62 -21.11
CA GLN A 55 -0.31 -18.09 -21.95
C GLN A 55 -0.76 -16.77 -22.56
N LEU A 56 0.15 -15.80 -22.64
CA LEU A 56 -0.15 -14.47 -23.13
C LEU A 56 1.07 -13.91 -23.87
N ASP A 57 0.83 -13.43 -25.10
CA ASP A 57 1.82 -12.70 -25.87
C ASP A 57 1.53 -11.21 -25.79
N VAL A 58 2.51 -10.42 -25.36
CA VAL A 58 2.41 -8.98 -25.17
C VAL A 58 3.60 -8.26 -25.75
N GLU A 59 3.43 -7.01 -26.15
CA GLU A 59 4.54 -6.19 -26.65
C GLU A 59 5.53 -5.83 -25.54
N LYS A 60 5.03 -5.53 -24.33
CA LYS A 60 5.83 -5.08 -23.18
C LYS A 60 5.26 -5.62 -21.88
N VAL A 61 6.13 -5.85 -20.92
CA VAL A 61 5.78 -6.22 -19.54
C VAL A 61 6.33 -5.17 -18.59
N LEU A 62 5.46 -4.64 -17.73
CA LEU A 62 5.86 -3.82 -16.60
C LEU A 62 5.87 -4.68 -15.35
N SER A 63 7.03 -4.82 -14.71
CA SER A 63 7.14 -5.45 -13.40
C SER A 63 6.99 -4.40 -12.30
N ALA A 64 5.94 -4.53 -11.49
CA ALA A 64 5.64 -3.64 -10.37
C ALA A 64 5.32 -4.47 -9.10
N VAL A 65 6.14 -5.50 -8.85
CA VAL A 65 5.88 -6.53 -7.82
C VAL A 65 6.33 -6.17 -6.42
N GLY A 66 6.66 -4.92 -6.17
CA GLY A 66 7.06 -4.42 -4.85
C GLY A 66 8.27 -3.49 -4.90
N ARG A 67 8.73 -3.11 -3.72
CA ARG A 67 9.90 -2.25 -3.51
C ARG A 67 10.86 -2.90 -2.52
N ALA A 68 12.15 -2.73 -2.76
CA ALA A 68 13.21 -3.01 -1.81
C ALA A 68 13.75 -1.69 -1.23
N PRO A 69 14.23 -1.69 0.01
CA PRO A 69 14.89 -0.52 0.56
C PRO A 69 16.25 -0.31 -0.14
N ASN A 70 16.63 0.93 -0.36
CA ASN A 70 17.92 1.27 -0.94
C ASN A 70 18.95 1.53 0.18
N THR A 71 19.43 0.46 0.81
CA THR A 71 20.32 0.48 1.98
C THR A 71 21.65 -0.20 1.73
N GLU A 72 21.91 -0.64 0.50
CA GLU A 72 23.16 -1.25 0.10
C GLU A 72 24.29 -0.22 0.13
N ASP A 73 25.52 -0.67 0.43
CA ASP A 73 26.76 0.12 0.43
C ASP A 73 26.81 1.33 1.38
N LEU A 74 25.86 1.42 2.33
CA LEU A 74 25.86 2.48 3.35
C LEU A 74 26.82 2.19 4.52
N GLY A 75 27.45 1.02 4.54
CA GLY A 75 28.35 0.61 5.62
C GLY A 75 27.62 0.35 6.95
N LEU A 76 26.33 -0.01 6.90
CA LEU A 76 25.50 -0.23 8.08
C LEU A 76 26.05 -1.35 8.99
N ASP A 77 26.55 -2.41 8.39
CA ASP A 77 27.22 -3.52 9.05
C ASP A 77 28.46 -3.08 9.83
N ARG A 78 29.31 -2.23 9.23
CA ARG A 78 30.48 -1.64 9.88
C ARG A 78 30.10 -0.67 11.01
N GLY A 79 28.95 0.00 10.87
CA GLY A 79 28.37 0.86 11.90
C GLY A 79 27.65 0.08 12.99
N GLY A 80 27.49 -1.24 12.88
CA GLY A 80 26.75 -2.08 13.81
C GLY A 80 25.24 -1.86 13.78
N VAL A 81 24.70 -1.25 12.71
CA VAL A 81 23.27 -1.00 12.54
C VAL A 81 22.58 -2.28 12.07
N ILE A 82 21.54 -2.70 12.80
CA ILE A 82 20.77 -3.91 12.46
C ILE A 82 19.83 -3.64 11.32
N THR A 83 19.79 -4.57 10.35
CA THR A 83 18.82 -4.56 9.26
C THR A 83 18.06 -5.87 9.20
N GLU A 84 16.77 -5.82 8.81
CA GLU A 84 15.95 -7.00 8.56
C GLU A 84 15.36 -6.90 7.15
N ARG A 85 15.62 -7.89 6.31
CA ARG A 85 15.21 -7.91 4.89
C ARG A 85 15.62 -6.64 4.13
N GLY A 86 16.77 -6.06 4.50
CA GLY A 86 17.29 -4.81 3.94
C GLY A 86 16.76 -3.54 4.61
N PHE A 87 15.69 -3.57 5.39
CA PHE A 87 15.19 -2.42 6.14
C PHE A 87 16.00 -2.20 7.41
N ILE A 88 16.28 -0.94 7.75
CA ILE A 88 16.92 -0.58 9.01
C ILE A 88 15.91 -0.75 10.15
N VAL A 89 16.27 -1.55 11.15
CA VAL A 89 15.41 -1.77 12.31
C VAL A 89 15.43 -0.55 13.21
N VAL A 90 14.24 -0.01 13.51
CA VAL A 90 14.05 1.12 14.41
C VAL A 90 12.99 0.81 15.47
N ASP A 91 13.09 1.49 16.60
CA ASP A 91 12.04 1.46 17.62
C ASP A 91 10.88 2.45 17.29
N GLU A 92 9.88 2.53 18.17
CA GLU A 92 8.73 3.45 18.07
C GLU A 92 9.13 4.93 18.03
N HIS A 93 10.40 5.23 18.26
CA HIS A 93 10.99 6.55 18.29
C HIS A 93 11.98 6.78 17.15
N LEU A 94 11.97 5.89 16.15
CA LEU A 94 12.82 5.94 14.97
C LEU A 94 14.33 5.81 15.28
N ARG A 95 14.68 5.30 16.47
CA ARG A 95 16.06 5.04 16.88
C ARG A 95 16.50 3.67 16.41
N THR A 96 17.69 3.60 15.85
CA THR A 96 18.34 2.30 15.61
C THR A 96 18.90 1.71 16.93
N ASN A 97 19.41 0.52 16.84
CA ASN A 97 20.15 -0.10 17.96
C ASN A 97 21.47 0.65 18.31
N VAL A 98 21.95 1.54 17.43
CA VAL A 98 23.18 2.32 17.66
C VAL A 98 22.81 3.70 18.16
N LYS A 99 23.29 4.07 19.35
CA LYS A 99 23.02 5.38 19.96
C LYS A 99 23.43 6.52 19.05
N GLY A 100 22.49 7.46 18.81
CA GLY A 100 22.70 8.66 18.00
C GLY A 100 22.44 8.42 16.50
N ILE A 101 22.10 7.21 16.09
CA ILE A 101 21.70 6.89 14.72
C ILE A 101 20.19 6.63 14.69
N TYR A 102 19.51 7.30 13.77
CA TYR A 102 18.08 7.20 13.52
C TYR A 102 17.84 6.82 12.05
N ALA A 103 16.70 6.24 11.73
CA ALA A 103 16.28 6.00 10.36
C ALA A 103 14.81 6.34 10.17
N ILE A 104 14.50 6.97 9.03
CA ILE A 104 13.16 7.40 8.65
C ILE A 104 12.89 7.07 7.19
N GLY A 105 11.64 7.10 6.78
CA GLY A 105 11.25 6.88 5.40
C GLY A 105 11.32 5.42 4.97
N ASP A 106 11.48 5.23 3.67
CA ASP A 106 11.39 3.91 3.05
C ASP A 106 12.45 2.93 3.58
N CYS A 107 13.63 3.40 3.95
CA CYS A 107 14.68 2.54 4.50
C CYS A 107 14.35 1.97 5.90
N ALA A 108 13.44 2.60 6.65
CA ALA A 108 12.95 2.13 7.95
C ALA A 108 11.68 1.28 7.84
N GLY A 109 11.13 1.08 6.65
CA GLY A 109 9.95 0.23 6.43
C GLY A 109 8.61 0.91 6.70
N HIS A 110 7.64 0.14 7.19
CA HIS A 110 6.23 0.53 7.28
C HIS A 110 5.63 0.87 5.90
N GLN A 111 4.68 1.82 5.83
CA GLN A 111 4.17 2.31 4.55
C GLN A 111 5.28 3.07 3.80
N LEU A 112 5.51 2.71 2.55
CA LEU A 112 6.53 3.35 1.71
C LEU A 112 5.93 4.59 1.01
N LEU A 113 5.71 5.66 1.80
CA LEU A 113 4.98 6.86 1.42
C LEU A 113 5.76 8.12 1.81
N ALA A 114 5.85 9.09 0.89
CA ALA A 114 6.61 10.31 1.09
C ALA A 114 6.10 11.14 2.29
N HIS A 115 4.78 11.28 2.45
CA HIS A 115 4.20 12.03 3.57
C HIS A 115 4.41 11.33 4.92
N LYS A 116 4.45 9.98 4.96
CA LYS A 116 4.84 9.23 6.14
C LYS A 116 6.29 9.56 6.52
N ALA A 117 7.21 9.50 5.56
CA ALA A 117 8.62 9.82 5.77
C ALA A 117 8.83 11.26 6.26
N ALA A 118 8.10 12.22 5.70
CA ALA A 118 8.15 13.61 6.15
C ALA A 118 7.69 13.77 7.60
N HIS A 119 6.61 13.09 7.99
CA HIS A 119 6.11 13.13 9.37
C HIS A 119 7.06 12.42 10.34
N GLU A 120 7.63 11.28 9.96
CA GLU A 120 8.69 10.61 10.71
C GLU A 120 9.88 11.55 10.95
N GLY A 121 10.30 12.32 9.94
CA GLY A 121 11.37 13.29 10.05
C GLY A 121 11.08 14.36 11.10
N ILE A 122 9.88 14.92 11.10
CA ILE A 122 9.45 15.92 12.09
C ILE A 122 9.51 15.32 13.50
N VAL A 123 8.84 14.19 13.71
CA VAL A 123 8.79 13.52 15.02
C VAL A 123 10.19 13.14 15.51
N CYS A 124 11.05 12.67 14.62
CA CYS A 124 12.44 12.32 14.95
C CYS A 124 13.24 13.53 15.43
N VAL A 125 13.18 14.65 14.69
CA VAL A 125 13.94 15.87 15.03
C VAL A 125 13.41 16.52 16.31
N GLU A 126 12.09 16.61 16.49
CA GLU A 126 11.49 17.13 17.73
C GLU A 126 11.93 16.31 18.94
N ARG A 127 12.01 15.00 18.79
CA ARG A 127 12.48 14.12 19.86
C ARG A 127 13.96 14.30 20.16
N ILE A 128 14.81 14.44 19.14
CA ILE A 128 16.23 14.77 19.32
C ILE A 128 16.39 16.10 20.09
N ALA A 129 15.51 17.06 19.82
CA ALA A 129 15.48 18.36 20.49
C ALA A 129 14.86 18.30 21.90
N GLY A 130 14.41 17.14 22.39
CA GLY A 130 13.75 16.98 23.68
C GLY A 130 12.31 17.51 23.75
N GLN A 131 11.67 17.76 22.61
CA GLN A 131 10.32 18.31 22.49
C GLN A 131 9.26 17.28 22.08
N GLY A 132 9.64 16.05 21.77
CA GLY A 132 8.75 15.03 21.21
C GLY A 132 7.78 14.43 22.24
N HIS A 133 6.54 14.22 21.83
CA HIS A 133 5.41 13.79 22.66
C HIS A 133 4.86 12.40 22.34
N GLY A 134 5.65 11.46 21.91
CA GLY A 134 5.18 10.10 21.61
C GLY A 134 5.70 9.56 20.30
N GLY A 135 5.25 8.36 19.95
CA GLY A 135 5.53 7.70 18.67
C GLY A 135 4.49 8.06 17.62
N ILE A 136 4.71 7.51 16.42
CA ILE A 136 3.76 7.66 15.31
C ILE A 136 2.72 6.55 15.38
N ASP A 137 1.45 6.92 15.35
CA ASP A 137 0.39 5.95 15.09
C ASP A 137 0.22 5.77 13.58
N TYR A 138 0.84 4.73 13.05
CA TYR A 138 0.82 4.42 11.61
C TYR A 138 -0.58 4.12 11.07
N ARG A 139 -1.58 3.85 11.92
CA ARG A 139 -2.98 3.71 11.49
C ARG A 139 -3.56 5.03 10.98
N ASN A 140 -3.01 6.15 11.42
CA ASN A 140 -3.42 7.49 11.02
C ASN A 140 -2.69 8.00 9.77
N VAL A 141 -1.81 7.18 9.17
CA VAL A 141 -1.14 7.53 7.91
C VAL A 141 -2.06 7.20 6.74
N PRO A 142 -2.48 8.18 5.94
CA PRO A 142 -3.34 7.91 4.78
C PRO A 142 -2.59 7.11 3.71
N ASN A 143 -3.27 6.12 3.12
CA ASN A 143 -2.84 5.46 1.90
C ASN A 143 -3.53 6.09 0.70
N CYS A 144 -2.80 6.24 -0.41
CA CYS A 144 -3.34 6.74 -1.67
C CYS A 144 -2.85 5.87 -2.82
N THR A 145 -3.80 5.36 -3.60
CA THR A 145 -3.51 4.65 -4.86
C THR A 145 -4.02 5.49 -6.02
N TYR A 146 -3.07 6.06 -6.76
CA TYR A 146 -3.32 6.97 -7.89
C TYR A 146 -3.61 6.17 -9.16
N CYS A 147 -4.79 5.56 -9.21
CA CYS A 147 -5.32 4.89 -10.39
C CYS A 147 -6.64 5.55 -10.80
N GLN A 148 -7.37 4.99 -11.74
CA GLN A 148 -8.68 5.48 -12.15
C GLN A 148 -9.71 4.37 -12.03
N PRO A 149 -10.67 4.46 -11.07
CA PRO A 149 -10.81 5.52 -10.03
C PRO A 149 -9.72 5.47 -8.97
N GLU A 150 -9.42 6.61 -8.35
CA GLU A 150 -8.48 6.72 -7.24
C GLU A 150 -9.03 6.05 -5.97
N VAL A 151 -8.13 5.54 -5.15
CA VAL A 151 -8.47 5.00 -3.82
C VAL A 151 -7.64 5.71 -2.77
N ALA A 152 -8.30 6.17 -1.72
CA ALA A 152 -7.65 6.72 -0.54
C ALA A 152 -8.28 6.12 0.71
N SER A 153 -7.45 5.77 1.68
CA SER A 153 -7.88 5.17 2.94
C SER A 153 -7.05 5.66 4.12
N VAL A 154 -7.65 5.67 5.30
CA VAL A 154 -6.97 5.90 6.58
C VAL A 154 -7.69 5.12 7.67
N GLY A 155 -6.96 4.62 8.65
CA GLY A 155 -7.49 3.79 9.72
C GLY A 155 -7.57 2.32 9.31
N VAL A 156 -8.62 1.64 9.76
CA VAL A 156 -8.80 0.20 9.57
C VAL A 156 -9.82 -0.12 8.47
N THR A 157 -9.61 -1.19 7.75
CA THR A 157 -10.62 -1.75 6.85
C THR A 157 -11.72 -2.45 7.63
N GLU A 158 -12.85 -2.72 6.99
CA GLU A 158 -13.95 -3.49 7.62
C GLU A 158 -13.48 -4.89 8.03
N GLU A 159 -12.62 -5.51 7.25
CA GLU A 159 -12.04 -6.82 7.54
C GLU A 159 -11.15 -6.77 8.78
N GLN A 160 -10.25 -5.80 8.86
CA GLN A 160 -9.39 -5.58 10.03
C GLN A 160 -10.20 -5.25 11.30
N ALA A 161 -11.27 -4.45 11.16
CA ALA A 161 -12.16 -4.15 12.29
C ALA A 161 -12.86 -5.42 12.81
N LYS A 162 -13.31 -6.30 11.92
CA LYS A 162 -13.89 -7.60 12.29
C LYS A 162 -12.89 -8.53 12.97
N GLU A 163 -11.69 -8.65 12.39
CA GLU A 163 -10.60 -9.48 12.94
C GLU A 163 -10.15 -9.00 14.32
N ALA A 164 -10.16 -7.68 14.54
CA ALA A 164 -9.86 -7.09 15.84
C ALA A 164 -11.02 -7.17 16.86
N GLY A 165 -12.17 -7.76 16.48
CA GLY A 165 -13.34 -7.86 17.35
C GLY A 165 -13.95 -6.51 17.73
N MET A 166 -13.77 -5.48 16.91
CA MET A 166 -14.34 -4.15 17.16
C MET A 166 -15.87 -4.18 17.05
N ASP A 167 -16.55 -3.47 17.95
CA ASP A 167 -17.96 -3.15 17.78
C ASP A 167 -18.10 -1.88 16.95
N PHE A 168 -18.50 -2.02 15.69
CA PHE A 168 -18.52 -0.92 14.73
C PHE A 168 -19.80 -0.85 13.90
N GLN A 169 -19.99 0.30 13.28
CA GLN A 169 -21.00 0.54 12.25
C GLN A 169 -20.35 1.00 10.96
N VAL A 170 -20.93 0.62 9.83
CA VAL A 170 -20.47 1.04 8.50
C VAL A 170 -21.50 1.99 7.89
N GLY A 171 -21.02 3.19 7.52
CA GLY A 171 -21.73 4.12 6.65
C GLY A 171 -21.10 4.11 5.26
N LYS A 172 -21.94 4.14 4.22
CA LYS A 172 -21.47 4.19 2.83
C LYS A 172 -22.32 5.15 2.01
N PHE A 173 -21.67 6.05 1.29
CA PHE A 173 -22.34 7.03 0.42
C PHE A 173 -21.74 6.99 -0.98
N PRO A 174 -22.56 6.76 -2.03
CA PRO A 174 -22.07 6.65 -3.41
C PRO A 174 -21.73 8.03 -4.00
N TRP A 175 -20.68 8.11 -4.84
CA TRP A 175 -20.30 9.31 -5.57
C TRP A 175 -21.40 9.82 -6.50
N ALA A 176 -22.23 8.93 -7.06
CA ALA A 176 -23.39 9.29 -7.88
C ALA A 176 -24.40 10.21 -7.14
N GLY A 177 -24.37 10.26 -5.81
CA GLY A 177 -25.18 11.17 -5.00
C GLY A 177 -24.55 12.56 -4.81
N ILE A 178 -23.35 12.82 -5.34
CA ILE A 178 -22.61 14.07 -5.16
C ILE A 178 -22.61 14.87 -6.46
N GLY A 179 -23.21 16.06 -6.46
CA GLY A 179 -23.36 16.91 -7.65
C GLY A 179 -22.03 17.20 -8.35
N ARG A 180 -20.94 17.43 -7.61
CA ARG A 180 -19.61 17.64 -8.22
C ARG A 180 -19.12 16.39 -8.97
N ALA A 181 -19.31 15.20 -8.41
CA ALA A 181 -18.90 13.95 -9.05
C ALA A 181 -19.69 13.71 -10.34
N VAL A 182 -20.99 14.00 -10.32
CA VAL A 182 -21.86 13.91 -11.50
C VAL A 182 -21.43 14.91 -12.57
N ALA A 183 -21.18 16.16 -12.19
CA ALA A 183 -20.73 17.21 -13.12
C ALA A 183 -19.36 16.87 -13.75
N ALA A 184 -18.48 16.24 -13.02
CA ALA A 184 -17.16 15.82 -13.50
C ALA A 184 -17.19 14.48 -14.27
N GLY A 185 -18.32 13.76 -14.29
CA GLY A 185 -18.41 12.42 -14.88
C GLY A 185 -17.71 11.31 -14.11
N HIS A 186 -17.34 11.57 -12.84
CA HIS A 186 -16.61 10.65 -11.98
C HIS A 186 -17.54 10.07 -10.90
N VAL A 187 -18.50 9.26 -11.32
CA VAL A 187 -19.56 8.71 -10.46
C VAL A 187 -19.26 7.32 -9.88
N ASP A 188 -18.22 6.67 -10.39
CA ASP A 188 -17.82 5.35 -9.92
C ASP A 188 -17.12 5.49 -8.57
N GLY A 189 -17.67 4.83 -7.54
CA GLY A 189 -17.10 4.80 -6.20
C GLY A 189 -18.01 5.30 -5.09
N PHE A 190 -17.42 5.52 -3.93
CA PHE A 190 -18.15 5.85 -2.69
C PHE A 190 -17.20 6.43 -1.64
N ILE A 191 -17.77 7.01 -0.60
CA ILE A 191 -17.14 7.22 0.70
C ILE A 191 -17.64 6.11 1.64
N LYS A 192 -16.74 5.43 2.33
CA LYS A 192 -17.03 4.45 3.38
C LYS A 192 -16.43 4.92 4.69
N VAL A 193 -17.23 4.93 5.74
CA VAL A 193 -16.81 5.29 7.09
C VAL A 193 -17.08 4.12 8.01
N ILE A 194 -16.06 3.71 8.76
CA ILE A 194 -16.16 2.70 9.81
C ILE A 194 -16.07 3.44 11.14
N ARG A 195 -17.16 3.42 11.90
CA ARG A 195 -17.30 4.09 13.18
C ARG A 195 -17.28 3.08 14.32
N ASP A 196 -16.40 3.24 15.29
CA ASP A 196 -16.48 2.52 16.55
C ASP A 196 -17.74 2.98 17.30
N ARG A 197 -18.53 2.03 17.81
CA ARG A 197 -19.79 2.36 18.52
C ARG A 197 -19.59 2.99 19.88
N ARG A 198 -18.37 2.95 20.40
CA ARG A 198 -18.04 3.59 21.68
C ARG A 198 -17.97 5.11 21.60
N TYR A 199 -17.92 5.68 20.38
CA TYR A 199 -17.81 7.12 20.11
C TYR A 199 -18.96 7.63 19.26
#